data_4d3d98fba169a2cdd473650de9f03ebf
#
_entry.id   4d3d98fba169a2cdd473650de9f03ebf
#
_cell.length_a   1.000
_cell.length_b   1.000
_cell.length_c   1.000
_cell.angle_alpha   90.00
_cell.angle_beta   90.00
_cell.angle_gamma   90.00
#
_symmetry.space_group_name_H-M   'P 1'
#
loop_
_entity.id
_entity.type
_entity.pdbx_description
1 polymer ?
#
loop_
_entity_poly.entity_id
_entity_poly.type
_entity_poly.pdbx_seq_one_letter_code
_entity_poly.pdbx_strand_id
1 'polypeptide(L)'
;MRRPRGAEFAPGAYVFPGGVVHPEDAEWGDDIAAAAIRELFEEVGILLARGKGRFAQARDSERVRDLVAGGTTFGNALRSCGLEPALDRLVMLARWVTPVTMSRRYDARFYIARLPARQTVHIQPDEVIDWVWATPERALRDPEITLVYATQKVLESVAVDDDVNSLFKRIRKLASVPIVEPRMVQTESGWEIVV
;
A
#
# COMPACT_ATOMS: atom_id res chain seq x y z
N MET A 1 2.73 6.52 5.24
CA MET A 1 4.15 6.63 5.64
C MET A 1 4.86 7.71 4.86
N ARG A 2 5.91 8.30 5.42
CA ARG A 2 6.67 9.40 4.79
C ARG A 2 7.98 8.88 4.23
N ARG A 3 8.25 9.16 2.96
CA ARG A 3 9.48 8.74 2.29
C ARG A 3 10.66 9.64 2.68
N PRO A 4 11.90 9.11 2.66
CA PRO A 4 13.11 9.91 2.85
C PRO A 4 13.20 11.06 1.84
N ARG A 5 13.83 12.16 2.24
CA ARG A 5 14.05 13.32 1.33
C ARG A 5 14.97 12.98 0.14
N GLY A 6 15.80 11.95 0.28
CA GLY A 6 16.67 11.43 -0.77
C GLY A 6 16.04 10.34 -1.65
N ALA A 7 14.78 9.99 -1.44
CA ALA A 7 14.11 8.97 -2.24
C ALA A 7 13.98 9.42 -3.71
N GLU A 8 14.21 8.49 -4.64
CA GLU A 8 14.12 8.75 -6.09
C GLU A 8 12.70 9.12 -6.53
N PHE A 9 11.68 8.49 -5.90
CA PHE A 9 10.27 8.78 -6.15
C PHE A 9 9.64 9.42 -4.92
N ALA A 10 8.87 10.49 -5.10
CA ALA A 10 8.11 11.21 -4.06
C ALA A 10 8.95 11.59 -2.81
N PRO A 11 10.11 12.26 -2.95
CA PRO A 11 10.97 12.60 -1.82
C PRO A 11 10.22 13.45 -0.78
N GLY A 12 10.22 13.00 0.48
CA GLY A 12 9.59 13.68 1.61
C GLY A 12 8.06 13.66 1.64
N ALA A 13 7.40 13.08 0.63
CA ALA A 13 5.94 12.98 0.60
C ALA A 13 5.44 11.78 1.41
N TYR A 14 4.18 11.86 1.82
CA TYR A 14 3.44 10.74 2.38
C TYR A 14 2.80 9.91 1.26
N VAL A 15 2.99 8.61 1.33
CA VAL A 15 2.44 7.61 0.41
C VAL A 15 1.88 6.42 1.20
N PHE A 16 1.11 5.56 0.54
CA PHE A 16 0.80 4.24 1.09
C PHE A 16 2.03 3.33 0.97
N PRO A 17 2.18 2.30 1.82
CA PRO A 17 3.18 1.27 1.64
C PRO A 17 3.05 0.59 0.27
N GLY A 18 4.18 0.33 -0.38
CA GLY A 18 4.17 -0.35 -1.67
C GLY A 18 5.46 -0.20 -2.47
N GLY A 19 5.73 -1.21 -3.29
CA GLY A 19 6.90 -1.29 -4.16
C GLY A 19 6.65 -2.14 -5.40
N VAL A 20 7.67 -2.84 -5.87
CA VAL A 20 7.61 -3.63 -7.09
C VAL A 20 7.35 -5.11 -6.79
N VAL A 21 6.75 -5.82 -7.75
CA VAL A 21 6.58 -7.26 -7.68
C VAL A 21 7.93 -7.96 -7.81
N HIS A 22 8.22 -8.90 -6.92
CA HIS A 22 9.38 -9.77 -6.98
C HIS A 22 9.00 -11.15 -7.54
N PRO A 23 9.93 -11.90 -8.16
CA PRO A 23 9.62 -13.24 -8.69
C PRO A 23 9.03 -14.19 -7.64
N GLU A 24 9.43 -14.07 -6.38
CA GLU A 24 8.94 -14.89 -5.27
C GLU A 24 7.48 -14.62 -4.90
N ASP A 25 6.94 -13.45 -5.23
CA ASP A 25 5.55 -13.10 -4.95
C ASP A 25 4.58 -14.00 -5.77
N ALA A 26 5.01 -14.46 -6.95
CA ALA A 26 4.22 -15.33 -7.84
C ALA A 26 3.87 -16.70 -7.21
N GLU A 27 4.62 -17.15 -6.21
CA GLU A 27 4.40 -18.42 -5.52
C GLU A 27 3.07 -18.46 -4.75
N TRP A 28 2.44 -17.31 -4.55
CA TRP A 28 1.19 -17.18 -3.79
C TRP A 28 -0.07 -17.08 -4.67
N GLY A 29 0.09 -17.18 -6.00
CA GLY A 29 -1.03 -17.23 -6.96
C GLY A 29 -1.51 -15.87 -7.49
N ASP A 30 -1.42 -14.80 -6.69
CA ASP A 30 -1.61 -13.41 -7.12
C ASP A 30 -0.37 -12.61 -6.69
N ASP A 31 0.56 -12.46 -7.62
CA ASP A 31 1.87 -11.84 -7.40
C ASP A 31 1.77 -10.39 -6.92
N ILE A 32 0.83 -9.63 -7.47
CA ILE A 32 0.66 -8.21 -7.13
C ILE A 32 0.05 -8.03 -5.74
N ALA A 33 -0.94 -8.85 -5.40
CA ALA A 33 -1.53 -8.84 -4.06
C ALA A 33 -0.50 -9.33 -3.02
N ALA A 34 0.31 -10.34 -3.37
CA ALA A 34 1.38 -10.83 -2.50
C ALA A 34 2.46 -9.76 -2.28
N ALA A 35 2.90 -9.06 -3.33
CA ALA A 35 3.81 -7.94 -3.24
C ALA A 35 3.25 -6.84 -2.32
N ALA A 36 1.98 -6.49 -2.44
CA ALA A 36 1.36 -5.48 -1.58
C ALA A 36 1.41 -5.86 -0.09
N ILE A 37 1.24 -7.15 0.24
CA ILE A 37 1.36 -7.66 1.61
C ILE A 37 2.81 -7.67 2.08
N ARG A 38 3.76 -8.06 1.21
CA ARG A 38 5.19 -8.05 1.54
C ARG A 38 5.67 -6.64 1.82
N GLU A 39 5.38 -5.69 0.94
CA GLU A 39 5.76 -4.29 1.09
C GLU A 39 5.14 -3.65 2.35
N LEU A 40 3.85 -3.94 2.63
CA LEU A 40 3.21 -3.50 3.87
C LEU A 40 3.97 -3.98 5.12
N PHE A 41 4.50 -5.20 5.08
CA PHE A 41 5.27 -5.75 6.18
C PHE A 41 6.69 -5.17 6.23
N GLU A 42 7.40 -5.12 5.10
CA GLU A 42 8.78 -4.65 5.02
C GLU A 42 8.90 -3.19 5.42
N GLU A 43 8.03 -2.31 4.91
CA GLU A 43 8.10 -0.88 5.16
C GLU A 43 7.53 -0.44 6.52
N VAL A 44 6.42 -1.06 6.99
CA VAL A 44 5.73 -0.61 8.22
C VAL A 44 5.45 -1.71 9.24
N GLY A 45 5.93 -2.94 9.02
CA GLY A 45 5.86 -4.04 9.97
C GLY A 45 4.49 -4.66 10.21
N ILE A 46 3.48 -4.28 9.42
CA ILE A 46 2.11 -4.82 9.54
C ILE A 46 2.01 -6.11 8.73
N LEU A 47 1.77 -7.22 9.41
CA LEU A 47 1.69 -8.55 8.82
C LEU A 47 0.25 -8.96 8.53
N LEU A 48 -0.18 -8.81 7.27
CA LEU A 48 -1.48 -9.31 6.79
C LEU A 48 -1.35 -10.77 6.33
N ALA A 49 -1.24 -11.66 7.29
CA ALA A 49 -1.06 -13.10 7.07
C ALA A 49 -1.96 -13.93 7.98
N ARG A 50 -2.11 -15.21 7.66
CA ARG A 50 -2.88 -16.17 8.46
C ARG A 50 -2.25 -17.55 8.45
N GLY A 51 -2.63 -18.36 9.42
CA GLY A 51 -2.26 -19.76 9.51
C GLY A 51 -3.04 -20.45 10.63
N LYS A 52 -3.30 -21.77 10.49
CA LYS A 52 -4.01 -22.57 11.48
C LYS A 52 -5.38 -21.98 11.89
N GLY A 53 -6.13 -21.43 10.92
CA GLY A 53 -7.47 -20.88 11.13
C GLY A 53 -7.53 -19.51 11.84
N ARG A 54 -6.41 -18.84 12.04
CA ARG A 54 -6.34 -17.51 12.67
C ARG A 54 -5.47 -16.52 11.88
N PHE A 55 -5.69 -15.24 12.09
CA PHE A 55 -4.77 -14.20 11.62
C PHE A 55 -3.49 -14.14 12.43
N ALA A 56 -2.41 -13.70 11.78
CA ALA A 56 -1.14 -13.41 12.42
C ALA A 56 -1.33 -12.37 13.54
N GLN A 57 -0.67 -12.60 14.67
CA GLN A 57 -0.65 -11.73 15.83
C GLN A 57 0.71 -11.01 15.95
N ALA A 58 0.84 -10.08 16.88
CA ALA A 58 2.09 -9.33 17.12
C ALA A 58 3.32 -10.24 17.20
N ARG A 59 3.25 -11.33 17.99
CA ARG A 59 4.34 -12.31 18.13
C ARG A 59 4.72 -13.01 16.80
N ASP A 60 3.75 -13.21 15.91
CA ASP A 60 4.02 -13.83 14.61
C ASP A 60 4.76 -12.80 13.72
N SER A 61 4.33 -11.52 13.77
CA SER A 61 5.00 -10.42 13.08
C SER A 61 6.45 -10.23 13.56
N GLU A 62 6.68 -10.26 14.88
CA GLU A 62 8.04 -10.19 15.46
C GLU A 62 8.91 -11.33 14.95
N ARG A 63 8.42 -12.58 15.00
CA ARG A 63 9.16 -13.74 14.53
C ARG A 63 9.48 -13.70 13.05
N VAL A 64 8.53 -13.27 12.20
CA VAL A 64 8.77 -13.09 10.75
C VAL A 64 9.82 -12.02 10.54
N ARG A 65 9.77 -10.91 11.29
CA ARG A 65 10.76 -9.82 11.21
C ARG A 65 12.16 -10.29 11.57
N ASP A 66 12.32 -11.07 12.64
CA ASP A 66 13.61 -11.62 13.04
C ASP A 66 14.21 -12.53 11.96
N LEU A 67 13.37 -13.36 11.33
CA LEU A 67 13.80 -14.22 10.22
C LEU A 67 14.23 -13.42 8.99
N VAL A 68 13.46 -12.39 8.61
CA VAL A 68 13.79 -11.51 7.48
C VAL A 68 15.07 -10.72 7.78
N ALA A 69 15.22 -10.17 8.97
CA ALA A 69 16.44 -9.48 9.40
C ALA A 69 17.66 -10.42 9.39
N GLY A 70 17.45 -11.73 9.61
CA GLY A 70 18.46 -12.79 9.48
C GLY A 70 18.75 -13.23 8.05
N GLY A 71 18.17 -12.58 7.02
CA GLY A 71 18.39 -12.85 5.60
C GLY A 71 17.46 -13.90 4.99
N THR A 72 16.41 -14.32 5.70
CA THR A 72 15.36 -15.19 5.12
C THR A 72 14.40 -14.36 4.28
N THR A 73 14.03 -14.82 3.08
CA THR A 73 13.02 -14.12 2.28
C THR A 73 11.66 -14.10 2.98
N PHE A 74 10.85 -13.09 2.70
CA PHE A 74 9.53 -12.92 3.32
C PHE A 74 8.67 -14.19 3.20
N GLY A 75 8.59 -14.76 1.98
CA GLY A 75 7.83 -15.98 1.73
C GLY A 75 8.31 -17.18 2.56
N ASN A 76 9.64 -17.38 2.66
CA ASN A 76 10.20 -18.46 3.47
C ASN A 76 10.02 -18.22 4.97
N ALA A 77 10.10 -16.98 5.44
CA ALA A 77 9.82 -16.62 6.82
C ALA A 77 8.36 -16.93 7.19
N LEU A 78 7.41 -16.60 6.32
CA LEU A 78 6.00 -16.99 6.52
C LEU A 78 5.83 -18.50 6.63
N ARG A 79 6.37 -19.27 5.70
CA ARG A 79 6.29 -20.76 5.71
C ARG A 79 6.89 -21.34 6.98
N SER A 80 8.04 -20.82 7.42
CA SER A 80 8.70 -21.25 8.65
C SER A 80 7.87 -20.98 9.90
N CYS A 81 6.98 -19.99 9.85
CA CYS A 81 6.01 -19.70 10.91
C CYS A 81 4.66 -20.41 10.74
N GLY A 82 4.48 -21.21 9.67
CA GLY A 82 3.21 -21.84 9.33
C GLY A 82 2.13 -20.83 8.92
N LEU A 83 2.55 -19.77 8.24
CA LEU A 83 1.71 -18.66 7.77
C LEU A 83 1.70 -18.59 6.25
N GLU A 84 0.64 -17.95 5.72
CA GLU A 84 0.48 -17.57 4.32
C GLU A 84 -0.06 -16.15 4.22
N PRO A 85 0.21 -15.38 3.14
CA PRO A 85 -0.39 -14.08 2.92
C PRO A 85 -1.92 -14.19 2.86
N ALA A 86 -2.62 -13.26 3.51
CA ALA A 86 -4.08 -13.26 3.53
C ALA A 86 -4.63 -12.47 2.32
N LEU A 87 -4.37 -12.94 1.10
CA LEU A 87 -4.72 -12.28 -0.18
C LEU A 87 -6.21 -11.95 -0.27
N ASP A 88 -7.09 -12.81 0.25
CA ASP A 88 -8.55 -12.62 0.30
C ASP A 88 -8.99 -11.43 1.17
N ARG A 89 -8.09 -10.84 1.93
CA ARG A 89 -8.36 -9.65 2.75
C ARG A 89 -8.04 -8.35 2.05
N LEU A 90 -7.33 -8.41 0.95
CA LEU A 90 -7.14 -7.27 0.07
C LEU A 90 -8.38 -7.08 -0.81
N VAL A 91 -8.85 -5.85 -0.90
CA VAL A 91 -9.86 -5.45 -1.87
C VAL A 91 -9.24 -4.38 -2.75
N MET A 92 -9.16 -4.64 -4.06
CA MET A 92 -8.60 -3.67 -5.00
C MET A 92 -9.53 -2.46 -5.12
N LEU A 93 -8.98 -1.27 -4.88
CA LEU A 93 -9.70 0.00 -4.89
C LEU A 93 -9.56 0.73 -6.21
N ALA A 94 -8.35 0.78 -6.76
CA ALA A 94 -8.05 1.50 -8.00
C ALA A 94 -6.78 0.95 -8.66
N ARG A 95 -6.65 1.15 -9.97
CA ARG A 95 -5.45 0.92 -10.77
C ARG A 95 -5.02 2.21 -11.43
N TRP A 96 -3.80 2.64 -11.18
CA TRP A 96 -3.21 3.86 -11.72
C TRP A 96 -2.06 3.54 -12.65
N VAL A 97 -2.17 3.97 -13.90
CA VAL A 97 -1.13 3.76 -14.91
C VAL A 97 -0.48 5.11 -15.22
N THR A 98 0.83 5.20 -15.03
CA THR A 98 1.58 6.44 -15.31
C THR A 98 1.42 6.83 -16.79
N PRO A 99 1.24 8.13 -17.11
CA PRO A 99 1.11 8.63 -18.48
C PRO A 99 2.24 8.16 -19.39
N VAL A 100 1.92 7.91 -20.67
CA VAL A 100 2.90 7.45 -21.68
C VAL A 100 4.01 8.46 -21.94
N THR A 101 3.78 9.73 -21.61
CA THR A 101 4.77 10.82 -21.76
C THR A 101 5.84 10.84 -20.68
N MET A 102 5.67 10.05 -19.61
CA MET A 102 6.63 10.00 -18.51
C MET A 102 7.75 9.02 -18.83
N SER A 103 8.99 9.38 -18.49
CA SER A 103 10.18 8.54 -18.70
C SER A 103 10.18 7.27 -17.85
N ARG A 104 9.56 7.32 -16.68
CA ARG A 104 9.38 6.17 -15.79
C ARG A 104 7.90 5.91 -15.58
N ARG A 105 7.47 4.69 -15.86
CA ARG A 105 6.05 4.31 -15.82
C ARG A 105 5.83 3.20 -14.81
N TYR A 106 4.71 3.34 -14.10
CA TYR A 106 4.22 2.36 -13.14
C TYR A 106 2.78 1.98 -13.47
N ASP A 107 2.43 0.74 -13.21
CA ASP A 107 1.07 0.21 -13.18
C ASP A 107 0.75 -0.14 -11.72
N ALA A 108 0.35 0.87 -10.97
CA ALA A 108 0.15 0.77 -9.53
C ALA A 108 -1.27 0.32 -9.20
N ARG A 109 -1.41 -0.73 -8.40
CA ARG A 109 -2.68 -1.19 -7.85
C ARG A 109 -2.81 -0.81 -6.39
N PHE A 110 -3.89 -0.12 -6.06
CA PHE A 110 -4.20 0.29 -4.70
C PHE A 110 -5.18 -0.69 -4.09
N TYR A 111 -4.81 -1.23 -2.96
CA TYR A 111 -5.63 -2.14 -2.19
C TYR A 111 -6.04 -1.52 -0.86
N ILE A 112 -7.18 -1.96 -0.34
CA ILE A 112 -7.64 -1.67 0.99
C ILE A 112 -7.77 -2.96 1.78
N ALA A 113 -7.35 -2.93 3.05
CA ALA A 113 -7.49 -4.05 3.98
C ALA A 113 -7.87 -3.53 5.37
N ARG A 114 -8.49 -4.40 6.16
CA ARG A 114 -8.65 -4.12 7.60
C ARG A 114 -7.36 -4.43 8.33
N LEU A 115 -6.92 -3.49 9.17
CA LEU A 115 -5.75 -3.70 10.02
C LEU A 115 -5.96 -4.92 10.92
N PRO A 116 -5.01 -5.87 10.95
CA PRO A 116 -5.03 -6.96 11.91
C PRO A 116 -4.97 -6.44 13.35
N ALA A 117 -5.78 -7.03 14.23
CA ALA A 117 -5.84 -6.59 15.62
C ALA A 117 -4.49 -6.74 16.34
N ARG A 118 -4.19 -5.77 17.21
CA ARG A 118 -3.02 -5.79 18.12
C ARG A 118 -1.66 -5.80 17.43
N GLN A 119 -1.57 -5.37 16.19
CA GLN A 119 -0.29 -5.10 15.54
C GLN A 119 0.05 -3.62 15.65
N THR A 120 1.34 -3.33 15.79
CA THR A 120 1.90 -1.97 15.88
C THR A 120 2.80 -1.73 14.68
N VAL A 121 2.90 -0.47 14.28
CA VAL A 121 3.79 -0.05 13.19
C VAL A 121 5.24 -0.17 13.63
N HIS A 122 6.06 -0.77 12.80
CA HIS A 122 7.51 -0.85 12.91
C HIS A 122 8.11 -0.45 11.57
N ILE A 123 8.54 0.80 11.46
CA ILE A 123 9.10 1.33 10.21
C ILE A 123 10.50 0.78 9.92
N GLN A 124 10.79 0.61 8.63
CA GLN A 124 12.14 0.37 8.13
C GLN A 124 12.83 1.74 7.92
N PRO A 125 13.85 2.09 8.75
CA PRO A 125 14.39 3.46 8.79
C PRO A 125 15.00 3.95 7.47
N ASP A 126 15.49 3.04 6.62
CA ASP A 126 16.10 3.38 5.34
C ASP A 126 15.05 3.77 4.27
N GLU A 127 13.80 3.31 4.42
CA GLU A 127 12.73 3.51 3.46
C GLU A 127 11.62 4.42 3.98
N VAL A 128 11.45 4.49 5.30
CA VAL A 128 10.38 5.25 5.96
C VAL A 128 10.95 6.08 7.09
N ILE A 129 10.79 7.42 7.02
CA ILE A 129 11.28 8.32 8.06
C ILE A 129 10.22 8.74 9.07
N ASP A 130 8.95 8.55 8.73
CA ASP A 130 7.81 8.92 9.58
C ASP A 130 6.53 8.21 9.13
N TRP A 131 5.53 8.15 9.99
CA TRP A 131 4.24 7.59 9.66
C TRP A 131 3.12 8.27 10.46
N VAL A 132 1.90 8.22 9.95
CA VAL A 132 0.73 8.81 10.59
C VAL A 132 -0.51 7.95 10.39
N TRP A 133 -1.32 7.81 11.45
CA TRP A 133 -2.70 7.38 11.34
C TRP A 133 -3.58 8.62 11.15
N ALA A 134 -4.27 8.70 10.04
CA ALA A 134 -5.17 9.80 9.72
C ALA A 134 -6.45 9.29 9.07
N THR A 135 -7.55 9.99 9.29
CA THR A 135 -8.72 9.82 8.40
C THR A 135 -8.39 10.40 7.03
N PRO A 136 -9.08 9.96 5.96
CA PRO A 136 -8.87 10.53 4.63
C PRO A 136 -9.00 12.06 4.61
N GLU A 137 -10.01 12.61 5.30
CA GLU A 137 -10.25 14.05 5.37
C GLU A 137 -9.12 14.80 6.08
N ARG A 138 -8.58 14.22 7.17
CA ARG A 138 -7.43 14.80 7.84
C ARG A 138 -6.20 14.80 6.94
N ALA A 139 -5.90 13.67 6.30
CA ALA A 139 -4.75 13.55 5.43
C ALA A 139 -4.80 14.54 4.23
N LEU A 140 -6.01 14.82 3.72
CA LEU A 140 -6.24 15.76 2.62
C LEU A 140 -6.14 17.23 3.04
N ARG A 141 -6.37 17.57 4.30
CA ARG A 141 -6.43 18.96 4.80
C ARG A 141 -5.23 19.40 5.61
N ASP A 142 -4.47 18.44 6.15
CA ASP A 142 -3.32 18.73 7.02
C ASP A 142 -2.14 19.26 6.19
N PRO A 143 -1.69 20.52 6.38
CA PRO A 143 -0.62 21.12 5.60
C PRO A 143 0.75 20.45 5.82
N GLU A 144 0.90 19.66 6.88
CA GLU A 144 2.13 18.90 7.13
C GLU A 144 2.18 17.59 6.37
N ILE A 145 1.05 17.16 5.78
CA ILE A 145 0.93 15.94 5.00
C ILE A 145 1.01 16.26 3.50
N THR A 146 2.22 16.31 2.95
CA THR A 146 2.42 16.46 1.51
C THR A 146 2.10 15.13 0.81
N LEU A 147 1.13 15.14 -0.09
CA LEU A 147 0.69 13.96 -0.83
C LEU A 147 1.14 14.03 -2.30
N VAL A 148 1.46 12.87 -2.89
CA VAL A 148 1.56 12.77 -4.35
C VAL A 148 0.16 12.64 -4.96
N TYR A 149 0.03 13.07 -6.21
CA TYR A 149 -1.27 13.18 -6.90
C TYR A 149 -2.13 11.91 -6.81
N ALA A 150 -1.56 10.75 -7.13
CA ALA A 150 -2.30 9.48 -7.07
C ALA A 150 -2.78 9.15 -5.63
N THR A 151 -1.93 9.35 -4.62
CA THR A 151 -2.30 9.14 -3.21
C THR A 151 -3.42 10.08 -2.79
N GLN A 152 -3.36 11.35 -3.18
CA GLN A 152 -4.41 12.33 -2.93
C GLN A 152 -5.74 11.87 -3.55
N LYS A 153 -5.75 11.49 -4.83
CA LYS A 153 -6.96 11.05 -5.54
C LYS A 153 -7.56 9.76 -4.95
N VAL A 154 -6.72 8.85 -4.51
CA VAL A 154 -7.17 7.63 -3.80
C VAL A 154 -7.81 8.01 -2.46
N LEU A 155 -7.21 8.93 -1.69
CA LEU A 155 -7.81 9.42 -0.44
C LEU A 155 -9.13 10.14 -0.69
N GLU A 156 -9.23 11.00 -1.71
CA GLU A 156 -10.48 11.66 -2.12
C GLU A 156 -11.57 10.61 -2.44
N SER A 157 -11.21 9.53 -3.11
CA SER A 157 -12.16 8.47 -3.49
C SER A 157 -12.71 7.67 -2.31
N VAL A 158 -11.99 7.59 -1.18
CA VAL A 158 -12.45 6.89 0.03
C VAL A 158 -13.06 7.83 1.06
N ALA A 159 -12.79 9.13 0.98
CA ALA A 159 -13.35 10.16 1.86
C ALA A 159 -14.86 10.37 1.66
N VAL A 160 -15.45 9.83 0.60
CA VAL A 160 -16.89 9.94 0.32
C VAL A 160 -17.74 8.97 1.12
N ASP A 161 -17.13 8.00 1.79
CA ASP A 161 -17.84 7.00 2.60
C ASP A 161 -17.84 7.41 4.08
N ASP A 162 -18.98 7.32 4.73
CA ASP A 162 -19.16 7.71 6.15
C ASP A 162 -18.38 6.81 7.12
N ASP A 163 -18.16 5.54 6.73
CA ASP A 163 -17.45 4.57 7.54
C ASP A 163 -16.80 3.45 6.71
N VAL A 164 -15.94 2.68 7.38
CA VAL A 164 -15.21 1.56 6.78
C VAL A 164 -16.13 0.48 6.20
N ASN A 165 -17.31 0.22 6.79
CA ASN A 165 -18.21 -0.82 6.30
C ASN A 165 -18.90 -0.37 5.02
N SER A 166 -19.32 0.90 4.94
CA SER A 166 -19.88 1.54 3.74
C SER A 166 -18.88 1.48 2.59
N LEU A 167 -17.62 1.85 2.85
CA LEU A 167 -16.53 1.78 1.88
C LEU A 167 -16.35 0.36 1.34
N PHE A 168 -16.16 -0.65 2.21
CA PHE A 168 -16.00 -2.03 1.75
C PHE A 168 -17.22 -2.56 1.01
N LYS A 169 -18.44 -2.18 1.43
CA LYS A 169 -19.67 -2.55 0.75
C LYS A 169 -19.75 -1.93 -0.65
N ARG A 170 -19.35 -0.67 -0.81
CA ARG A 170 -19.30 0.02 -2.10
C ARG A 170 -18.29 -0.62 -3.04
N ILE A 171 -17.04 -0.79 -2.58
CA ILE A 171 -15.96 -1.32 -3.44
C ILE A 171 -16.28 -2.74 -3.91
N ARG A 172 -16.77 -3.62 -3.04
CA ARG A 172 -17.13 -5.00 -3.41
C ARG A 172 -18.28 -5.13 -4.39
N LYS A 173 -19.05 -4.05 -4.58
CA LYS A 173 -20.14 -4.00 -5.57
C LYS A 173 -19.68 -3.48 -6.93
N LEU A 174 -18.46 -2.98 -7.05
CA LEU A 174 -17.95 -2.53 -8.35
C LEU A 174 -17.84 -3.73 -9.30
N ALA A 175 -18.44 -3.59 -10.48
CA ALA A 175 -18.33 -4.60 -11.53
C ALA A 175 -16.91 -4.69 -12.10
N SER A 176 -16.16 -3.59 -12.04
CA SER A 176 -14.75 -3.50 -12.42
C SER A 176 -14.06 -2.42 -11.59
N VAL A 177 -12.76 -2.60 -11.37
CA VAL A 177 -11.95 -1.58 -10.70
C VAL A 177 -11.60 -0.49 -11.69
N PRO A 178 -11.76 0.80 -11.32
CA PRO A 178 -11.39 1.91 -12.18
C PRO A 178 -9.92 1.88 -12.58
N ILE A 179 -9.66 2.01 -13.87
CA ILE A 179 -8.31 2.23 -14.40
C ILE A 179 -8.16 3.71 -14.67
N VAL A 180 -7.19 4.33 -14.01
CA VAL A 180 -6.93 5.75 -14.14
C VAL A 180 -5.61 5.94 -14.90
N GLU A 181 -5.69 6.56 -16.06
CA GLU A 181 -4.55 7.00 -16.87
C GLU A 181 -4.55 8.53 -16.94
N PRO A 182 -3.87 9.22 -16.01
CA PRO A 182 -3.78 10.67 -16.05
C PRO A 182 -3.11 11.16 -17.33
N ARG A 183 -3.49 12.34 -17.78
CA ARG A 183 -2.86 13.00 -18.92
C ARG A 183 -2.22 14.31 -18.47
N MET A 184 -1.05 14.61 -19.04
CA MET A 184 -0.44 15.93 -18.88
C MET A 184 -1.07 16.85 -19.94
N VAL A 185 -1.71 17.92 -19.50
CA VAL A 185 -2.33 18.93 -20.38
C VAL A 185 -1.61 20.25 -20.15
N GLN A 186 -1.22 20.90 -21.24
CA GLN A 186 -0.65 22.23 -21.17
C GLN A 186 -1.79 23.25 -21.04
N THR A 187 -1.74 24.06 -19.98
CA THR A 187 -2.66 25.17 -19.72
C THR A 187 -1.93 26.50 -19.80
N GLU A 188 -2.62 27.61 -19.69
CA GLU A 188 -2.01 28.94 -19.63
C GLU A 188 -1.12 29.13 -18.40
N SER A 189 -1.38 28.41 -17.31
CA SER A 189 -0.61 28.42 -16.05
C SER A 189 0.54 27.40 -16.01
N GLY A 190 0.68 26.53 -17.02
CA GLY A 190 1.70 25.49 -17.08
C GLY A 190 1.15 24.11 -17.39
N TRP A 191 1.87 23.06 -16.96
CA TRP A 191 1.42 21.68 -17.13
C TRP A 191 0.55 21.23 -15.98
N GLU A 192 -0.62 20.70 -16.26
CA GLU A 192 -1.56 20.14 -15.29
C GLU A 192 -1.81 18.66 -15.54
N ILE A 193 -2.04 17.92 -14.44
CA ILE A 193 -2.44 16.51 -14.50
C ILE A 193 -3.96 16.44 -14.47
N VAL A 194 -4.55 15.84 -15.51
CA VAL A 194 -6.02 15.64 -15.64
C VAL A 194 -6.30 14.14 -15.65
N VAL A 195 -7.43 13.76 -15.04
CA VAL A 195 -7.92 12.37 -14.96
C VAL A 195 -9.17 12.23 -15.77
#